data_c22624fc665cefd41f8d49751ce301e8
#
_entry.id   c22624fc665cefd41f8d49751ce301e8
#
_cell.length_a   1.000
_cell.length_b   1.000
_cell.length_c   1.000
_cell.angle_alpha   90.00
_cell.angle_beta   90.00
_cell.angle_gamma   90.00
#
_symmetry.space_group_name_H-M   'P 1'
#
loop_
_entity.id
_entity.type
_entity.pdbx_description
1 polymer ?
#
loop_
_entity_poly.entity_id
_entity_poly.type
_entity_poly.pdbx_seq_one_letter_code
_entity_poly.pdbx_strand_id
1 'polypeptide(L)'
;MKRILAICMMLALAVGMLAGCGGEQKAAAPEKKDGGKKIILGLDDNFPPMGFVDSNNKIVGFDIDLATEAAKRIGGQVEFKPIDWASKEAELKSGRVDMLWNGLDITPKRKENILFSEPYMNNRFIIFRAAGKNQDIKDEATLAGKVVATQSGGGTIEDYLDGKPEVTGKFKEFKKYADYMSAFMDLENGRIDAVVCDEIIGRYYMQKHPNKLEAIDVTVGPSAQFGVGFRKDDKELRDKVQKALDEMRKDGTMAKISEKWFGADITKIDKK
;
A
#
# COMPACT_ATOMS: atom_id res chain seq x y z
N MET A 1 32.85 -48.84 -39.72
CA MET A 1 32.63 -49.56 -40.97
C MET A 1 31.23 -49.27 -41.45
N LYS A 2 31.22 -48.59 -42.57
CA LYS A 2 30.37 -48.82 -43.75
C LYS A 2 28.86 -48.60 -43.52
N ARG A 3 28.33 -47.52 -44.01
CA ARG A 3 27.78 -47.36 -45.41
C ARG A 3 26.31 -47.83 -45.43
N ILE A 4 25.27 -47.24 -45.99
CA ILE A 4 25.10 -46.45 -47.23
C ILE A 4 23.62 -46.20 -47.32
N LEU A 5 23.14 -44.95 -47.56
CA LEU A 5 22.46 -44.47 -48.77
C LEU A 5 21.17 -45.28 -49.12
N ALA A 6 20.12 -44.69 -49.40
CA ALA A 6 19.68 -43.69 -50.34
C ALA A 6 18.32 -44.11 -50.93
N ILE A 7 17.51 -43.13 -51.18
CA ILE A 7 16.93 -42.77 -52.49
C ILE A 7 15.52 -43.28 -52.83
N CYS A 8 14.79 -42.31 -53.23
CA CYS A 8 13.82 -42.12 -54.32
C CYS A 8 12.37 -42.51 -54.02
N MET A 9 11.52 -41.60 -54.13
CA MET A 9 10.97 -40.79 -55.22
C MET A 9 9.73 -41.44 -55.89
N MET A 10 8.76 -40.65 -56.05
CA MET A 10 7.78 -40.48 -57.13
C MET A 10 6.39 -41.10 -57.04
N LEU A 11 5.44 -40.16 -57.14
CA LEU A 11 4.23 -40.03 -58.02
C LEU A 11 3.11 -41.04 -57.76
N ALA A 12 1.89 -40.63 -57.75
CA ALA A 12 1.11 -39.83 -58.70
C ALA A 12 -0.31 -39.57 -58.15
N LEU A 13 -0.82 -38.43 -58.54
CA LEU A 13 -2.20 -38.02 -58.75
C LEU A 13 -3.31 -39.05 -58.68
N ALA A 14 -4.40 -38.72 -57.98
CA ALA A 14 -5.75 -39.02 -58.41
C ALA A 14 -6.70 -37.91 -57.94
N VAL A 15 -7.31 -37.26 -58.86
CA VAL A 15 -8.38 -36.24 -58.81
C VAL A 15 -9.65 -36.93 -58.34
N GLY A 16 -10.34 -36.31 -57.39
CA GLY A 16 -11.68 -36.67 -56.96
C GLY A 16 -12.41 -35.45 -56.48
N MET A 17 -13.12 -34.73 -57.37
CA MET A 17 -14.10 -33.72 -57.02
C MET A 17 -15.32 -34.41 -56.42
N LEU A 18 -15.74 -33.91 -55.21
CA LEU A 18 -17.10 -34.01 -54.78
C LEU A 18 -17.43 -32.73 -54.01
N ALA A 19 -18.34 -31.97 -54.58
CA ALA A 19 -18.95 -30.81 -54.01
C ALA A 19 -19.78 -31.17 -52.77
N GLY A 20 -19.58 -30.45 -51.67
CA GLY A 20 -20.39 -30.53 -50.47
C GLY A 20 -20.46 -29.15 -49.84
N CYS A 21 -21.56 -28.46 -50.01
CA CYS A 21 -21.93 -27.24 -49.30
C CYS A 21 -21.94 -27.45 -47.81
N GLY A 22 -21.45 -26.49 -47.04
CA GLY A 22 -21.80 -26.43 -45.64
C GLY A 22 -20.84 -25.67 -44.75
N GLY A 23 -21.09 -24.45 -44.47
CA GLY A 23 -20.74 -23.80 -43.21
C GLY A 23 -19.29 -23.27 -43.12
N GLU A 24 -19.08 -22.03 -43.46
CA GLU A 24 -17.98 -21.23 -42.98
C GLU A 24 -18.02 -21.17 -41.44
N GLN A 25 -17.35 -22.09 -40.79
CA GLN A 25 -16.93 -21.86 -39.39
C GLN A 25 -15.81 -20.80 -39.42
N LYS A 26 -16.22 -19.54 -39.23
CA LYS A 26 -15.27 -18.48 -38.87
C LYS A 26 -14.52 -18.96 -37.65
N ALA A 27 -13.26 -19.40 -37.84
CA ALA A 27 -12.34 -19.57 -36.75
C ALA A 27 -12.28 -18.22 -36.01
N ALA A 28 -12.76 -18.21 -34.76
CA ALA A 28 -12.60 -17.06 -33.87
C ALA A 28 -11.10 -16.79 -33.79
N ALA A 29 -10.69 -15.62 -34.25
CA ALA A 29 -9.35 -15.12 -34.03
C ALA A 29 -9.09 -15.17 -32.51
N PRO A 30 -7.86 -15.56 -32.06
CA PRO A 30 -7.57 -15.51 -30.63
C PRO A 30 -7.80 -14.06 -30.16
N GLU A 31 -8.70 -13.91 -29.19
CA GLU A 31 -8.84 -12.63 -28.48
C GLU A 31 -7.43 -12.21 -28.06
N LYS A 32 -6.92 -11.16 -28.67
CA LYS A 32 -5.80 -10.41 -28.11
C LYS A 32 -6.26 -10.02 -26.70
N LYS A 33 -5.74 -10.69 -25.67
CA LYS A 33 -5.74 -10.14 -24.33
C LYS A 33 -5.01 -8.81 -24.44
N ASP A 34 -5.80 -7.76 -24.53
CA ASP A 34 -5.32 -6.39 -24.48
C ASP A 34 -4.66 -6.28 -23.11
N GLY A 35 -3.34 -6.31 -23.09
CA GLY A 35 -2.56 -6.13 -21.89
C GLY A 35 -2.74 -4.67 -21.47
N GLY A 36 -3.80 -4.38 -20.71
CA GLY A 36 -4.10 -3.06 -20.23
C GLY A 36 -2.84 -2.38 -19.65
N LYS A 37 -2.74 -1.07 -19.76
CA LYS A 37 -1.57 -0.30 -19.33
C LYS A 37 -1.16 -0.73 -17.92
N LYS A 38 0.08 -1.21 -17.77
CA LYS A 38 0.67 -1.59 -16.49
C LYS A 38 0.95 -0.31 -15.69
N ILE A 39 0.46 -0.26 -14.46
CA ILE A 39 0.62 0.86 -13.53
C ILE A 39 1.50 0.37 -12.38
N ILE A 40 2.63 1.00 -12.15
CA ILE A 40 3.58 0.64 -11.10
C ILE A 40 3.23 1.40 -9.83
N LEU A 41 2.84 0.67 -8.78
CA LEU A 41 2.52 1.22 -7.47
C LEU A 41 3.69 1.00 -6.50
N GLY A 42 4.25 2.10 -5.98
CA GLY A 42 5.26 2.06 -4.92
C GLY A 42 4.62 1.95 -3.54
N LEU A 43 5.13 1.03 -2.72
CA LEU A 43 4.65 0.78 -1.36
C LEU A 43 5.78 0.41 -0.41
N ASP A 44 5.54 0.62 0.91
CA ASP A 44 6.26 -0.05 1.99
C ASP A 44 5.62 -1.42 2.20
N ASP A 45 6.33 -2.50 1.90
CA ASP A 45 5.80 -3.87 2.00
C ASP A 45 5.83 -4.45 3.42
N ASN A 46 6.04 -3.59 4.41
CA ASN A 46 6.01 -3.90 5.84
C ASN A 46 5.11 -2.95 6.65
N PHE A 47 3.97 -2.52 6.07
CA PHE A 47 3.01 -1.57 6.65
C PHE A 47 1.58 -2.18 6.76
N PRO A 48 1.41 -3.29 7.52
CA PRO A 48 0.10 -3.93 7.66
C PRO A 48 -0.85 -3.07 8.50
N PRO A 49 -2.16 -3.06 8.20
CA PRO A 49 -2.85 -3.86 7.19
C PRO A 49 -2.99 -3.17 5.83
N MET A 50 -2.30 -2.03 5.58
CA MET A 50 -2.45 -1.24 4.36
C MET A 50 -1.80 -1.94 3.15
N GLY A 51 -0.51 -2.30 3.25
CA GLY A 51 0.24 -3.08 2.27
C GLY A 51 1.40 -3.80 2.94
N PHE A 52 1.50 -5.10 2.75
CA PHE A 52 2.55 -5.91 3.38
C PHE A 52 2.72 -7.27 2.69
N VAL A 53 3.84 -7.92 2.97
CA VAL A 53 4.07 -9.30 2.52
C VAL A 53 3.49 -10.28 3.53
N ASP A 54 2.59 -11.17 3.08
CA ASP A 54 1.99 -12.22 3.90
C ASP A 54 2.90 -13.45 4.07
N SER A 55 2.45 -14.43 4.85
CA SER A 55 3.17 -15.69 5.10
C SER A 55 3.39 -16.54 3.84
N ASN A 56 2.71 -16.25 2.74
CA ASN A 56 2.85 -16.92 1.45
C ASN A 56 3.74 -16.11 0.48
N ASN A 57 4.45 -15.11 1.00
CA ASN A 57 5.29 -14.21 0.22
C ASN A 57 4.54 -13.43 -0.86
N LYS A 58 3.28 -13.05 -0.57
CA LYS A 58 2.44 -12.24 -1.46
C LYS A 58 2.23 -10.87 -0.85
N ILE A 59 2.26 -9.84 -1.68
CA ILE A 59 1.86 -8.50 -1.29
C ILE A 59 0.34 -8.46 -1.19
N VAL A 60 -0.15 -8.13 -0.01
CA VAL A 60 -1.57 -8.08 0.36
C VAL A 60 -1.84 -6.84 1.21
N GLY A 61 -3.09 -6.47 1.38
CA GLY A 61 -3.47 -5.35 2.25
C GLY A 61 -4.73 -4.63 1.78
N PHE A 62 -5.21 -3.75 2.62
CA PHE A 62 -6.36 -2.91 2.32
C PHE A 62 -6.14 -2.05 1.08
N ASP A 63 -5.00 -1.33 1.03
CA ASP A 63 -4.64 -0.49 -0.11
C ASP A 63 -4.33 -1.32 -1.36
N ILE A 64 -3.82 -2.54 -1.19
CA ILE A 64 -3.56 -3.49 -2.28
C ILE A 64 -4.86 -3.91 -2.95
N ASP A 65 -5.89 -4.24 -2.15
CA ASP A 65 -7.21 -4.60 -2.68
C ASP A 65 -7.87 -3.41 -3.38
N LEU A 66 -7.80 -2.21 -2.78
CA LEU A 66 -8.32 -0.98 -3.40
C LEU A 66 -7.62 -0.67 -4.73
N ALA A 67 -6.29 -0.74 -4.75
CA ALA A 67 -5.51 -0.45 -5.96
C ALA A 67 -5.77 -1.47 -7.08
N THR A 68 -5.91 -2.75 -6.71
CA THR A 68 -6.23 -3.82 -7.67
C THR A 68 -7.59 -3.60 -8.32
N GLU A 69 -8.60 -3.27 -7.52
CA GLU A 69 -9.95 -2.99 -8.04
C GLU A 69 -9.97 -1.69 -8.85
N ALA A 70 -9.28 -0.63 -8.40
CA ALA A 70 -9.17 0.61 -9.15
C ALA A 70 -8.51 0.40 -10.51
N ALA A 71 -7.39 -0.33 -10.57
CA ALA A 71 -6.70 -0.65 -11.83
C ALA A 71 -7.62 -1.40 -12.80
N LYS A 72 -8.37 -2.38 -12.31
CA LYS A 72 -9.35 -3.13 -13.11
C LYS A 72 -10.42 -2.22 -13.70
N ARG A 73 -10.97 -1.28 -12.92
CA ARG A 73 -12.01 -0.33 -13.38
C ARG A 73 -11.51 0.61 -14.46
N ILE A 74 -10.25 0.98 -14.43
CA ILE A 74 -9.66 1.86 -15.44
C ILE A 74 -9.07 1.10 -16.65
N GLY A 75 -9.31 -0.23 -16.74
CA GLY A 75 -8.84 -1.06 -17.84
C GLY A 75 -7.34 -1.35 -17.81
N GLY A 76 -6.69 -1.25 -16.64
CA GLY A 76 -5.27 -1.50 -16.43
C GLY A 76 -4.98 -2.69 -15.51
N GLN A 77 -3.70 -2.90 -15.25
CA GLN A 77 -3.19 -3.84 -14.26
C GLN A 77 -2.20 -3.11 -13.36
N VAL A 78 -2.20 -3.41 -12.05
CA VAL A 78 -1.24 -2.88 -11.10
C VAL A 78 -0.09 -3.85 -10.91
N GLU A 79 1.14 -3.31 -10.92
CA GLU A 79 2.33 -3.99 -10.43
C GLU A 79 2.73 -3.35 -9.11
N PHE A 80 2.81 -4.14 -8.07
CA PHE A 80 3.25 -3.71 -6.76
C PHE A 80 4.77 -3.75 -6.67
N LYS A 81 5.38 -2.60 -6.37
CA LYS A 81 6.83 -2.45 -6.26
C LYS A 81 7.19 -2.00 -4.85
N PRO A 82 7.77 -2.89 -4.03
CA PRO A 82 8.37 -2.49 -2.76
C PRO A 82 9.45 -1.42 -2.97
N ILE A 83 9.41 -0.38 -2.15
CA ILE A 83 10.39 0.71 -2.16
C ILE A 83 10.80 1.05 -0.72
N ASP A 84 11.97 1.62 -0.56
CA ASP A 84 12.33 2.32 0.68
C ASP A 84 11.41 3.53 0.83
N TRP A 85 10.61 3.55 1.93
CA TRP A 85 9.62 4.60 2.13
C TRP A 85 10.22 6.00 2.26
N ALA A 86 11.43 6.12 2.74
CA ALA A 86 12.15 7.39 2.78
C ALA A 86 12.41 7.96 1.37
N SER A 87 12.52 7.10 0.36
CA SER A 87 12.78 7.49 -1.02
C SER A 87 11.52 7.66 -1.90
N LYS A 88 10.31 7.46 -1.36
CA LYS A 88 9.04 7.41 -2.11
C LYS A 88 8.82 8.58 -3.07
N GLU A 89 9.10 9.81 -2.64
CA GLU A 89 8.90 11.00 -3.50
C GLU A 89 9.89 11.03 -4.67
N ALA A 90 11.13 10.57 -4.45
CA ALA A 90 12.14 10.45 -5.49
C ALA A 90 11.79 9.33 -6.48
N GLU A 91 11.28 8.17 -5.99
CA GLU A 91 10.80 7.08 -6.84
C GLU A 91 9.66 7.54 -7.75
N LEU A 92 8.70 8.29 -7.19
CA LEU A 92 7.57 8.85 -7.94
C LEU A 92 8.03 9.88 -8.98
N LYS A 93 8.86 10.85 -8.55
CA LYS A 93 9.36 11.93 -9.40
C LYS A 93 10.20 11.42 -10.57
N SER A 94 11.00 10.38 -10.35
CA SER A 94 11.84 9.78 -11.41
C SER A 94 11.07 8.88 -12.38
N GLY A 95 9.77 8.60 -12.12
CA GLY A 95 8.96 7.69 -12.94
C GLY A 95 9.28 6.21 -12.71
N ARG A 96 10.02 5.86 -11.67
CA ARG A 96 10.24 4.45 -11.30
C ARG A 96 8.99 3.80 -10.72
N VAL A 97 8.07 4.61 -10.19
CA VAL A 97 6.69 4.25 -9.88
C VAL A 97 5.74 5.29 -10.47
N ASP A 98 4.50 4.88 -10.74
CA ASP A 98 3.46 5.76 -11.30
C ASP A 98 2.59 6.37 -10.23
N MET A 99 2.40 5.66 -9.12
CA MET A 99 1.64 6.12 -7.96
C MET A 99 2.22 5.57 -6.66
N LEU A 100 1.91 6.25 -5.56
CA LEU A 100 2.18 5.83 -4.18
C LEU A 100 0.85 5.56 -3.49
N TRP A 101 0.68 4.35 -2.95
CA TRP A 101 -0.55 3.97 -2.26
C TRP A 101 -0.25 2.98 -1.14
N ASN A 102 -0.03 3.50 0.06
CA ASN A 102 0.23 2.69 1.26
C ASN A 102 0.11 3.55 2.53
N GLY A 103 -1.14 3.95 2.87
CA GLY A 103 -1.36 4.82 4.00
C GLY A 103 -0.64 6.17 3.86
N LEU A 104 -0.64 6.75 2.65
CA LEU A 104 0.08 8.00 2.40
C LEU A 104 -0.71 9.20 2.88
N ASP A 105 -0.26 9.85 3.95
CA ASP A 105 -0.86 11.07 4.47
C ASP A 105 -0.81 12.22 3.46
N ILE A 106 -1.94 12.88 3.30
CA ILE A 106 -2.07 14.13 2.55
C ILE A 106 -1.61 15.27 3.43
N THR A 107 -0.43 15.84 3.17
CA THR A 107 0.09 16.99 3.92
C THR A 107 0.31 18.20 3.00
N PRO A 108 0.25 19.45 3.54
CA PRO A 108 0.59 20.64 2.76
C PRO A 108 1.97 20.54 2.10
N LYS A 109 2.99 20.10 2.83
CA LYS A 109 4.36 19.92 2.36
C LYS A 109 4.42 18.95 1.16
N ARG A 110 3.74 17.80 1.25
CA ARG A 110 3.71 16.83 0.15
C ARG A 110 2.93 17.33 -1.06
N LYS A 111 1.86 18.11 -0.85
CA LYS A 111 1.08 18.72 -1.94
C LYS A 111 1.91 19.66 -2.83
N GLU A 112 3.05 20.15 -2.37
CA GLU A 112 3.96 20.95 -3.21
C GLU A 112 4.54 20.10 -4.35
N ASN A 113 4.86 18.82 -4.09
CA ASN A 113 5.55 17.92 -5.01
C ASN A 113 4.71 16.76 -5.52
N ILE A 114 3.63 16.40 -4.83
CA ILE A 114 2.75 15.27 -5.14
C ILE A 114 1.36 15.79 -5.48
N LEU A 115 0.76 15.23 -6.53
CA LEU A 115 -0.66 15.37 -6.82
C LEU A 115 -1.42 14.25 -6.10
N PHE A 116 -2.48 14.56 -5.37
CA PHE A 116 -3.24 13.59 -4.60
C PHE A 116 -4.63 13.33 -5.18
N SER A 117 -5.15 12.13 -4.89
CA SER A 117 -6.59 11.87 -4.91
C SER A 117 -7.29 12.67 -3.80
N GLU A 118 -8.62 12.69 -3.81
CA GLU A 118 -9.39 13.00 -2.60
C GLU A 118 -9.09 11.94 -1.54
N PRO A 119 -9.21 12.29 -0.24
CA PRO A 119 -8.93 11.35 0.83
C PRO A 119 -9.89 10.14 0.79
N TYR A 120 -9.35 8.96 1.12
CA TYR A 120 -10.16 7.75 1.22
C TYR A 120 -10.32 7.21 2.64
N MET A 121 -9.53 7.70 3.61
CA MET A 121 -9.59 7.31 5.01
C MET A 121 -9.03 8.40 5.93
N ASN A 122 -9.60 8.56 7.13
CA ASN A 122 -9.02 9.39 8.18
C ASN A 122 -7.88 8.65 8.87
N ASN A 123 -6.91 9.39 9.39
CA ASN A 123 -5.78 8.87 10.15
C ASN A 123 -5.51 9.74 11.39
N ARG A 124 -5.05 9.12 12.47
CA ARG A 124 -4.48 9.77 13.65
C ARG A 124 -3.33 8.95 14.21
N PHE A 125 -2.49 9.60 14.96
CA PHE A 125 -1.34 8.99 15.62
C PHE A 125 -1.60 8.87 17.10
N ILE A 126 -1.27 7.72 17.67
CA ILE A 126 -1.37 7.46 19.10
C ILE A 126 -0.10 6.78 19.63
N ILE A 127 -0.01 6.65 20.93
CA ILE A 127 1.13 6.02 21.60
C ILE A 127 0.84 4.55 21.86
N PHE A 128 1.82 3.70 21.62
CA PHE A 128 1.82 2.30 22.03
C PHE A 128 2.97 2.05 22.98
N ARG A 129 2.71 1.22 24.01
CA ARG A 129 3.70 0.75 24.99
C ARG A 129 3.60 -0.76 25.15
N ALA A 130 4.66 -1.40 25.67
CA ALA A 130 4.60 -2.82 26.01
C ALA A 130 3.60 -3.07 27.15
N ALA A 131 2.81 -4.14 27.04
CA ALA A 131 1.78 -4.47 28.02
C ALA A 131 2.36 -4.60 29.43
N GLY A 132 1.72 -3.94 30.39
CA GLY A 132 2.12 -3.93 31.78
C GLY A 132 3.40 -3.12 32.10
N LYS A 133 4.05 -2.50 31.10
CA LYS A 133 5.27 -1.67 31.29
C LYS A 133 4.96 -0.20 31.07
N ASN A 134 5.83 0.70 31.62
CA ASN A 134 5.75 2.14 31.41
C ASN A 134 4.35 2.72 31.66
N GLN A 135 3.72 2.28 32.79
CA GLN A 135 2.33 2.66 33.13
C GLN A 135 2.14 4.15 33.43
N ASP A 136 3.24 4.88 33.56
CA ASP A 136 3.32 6.33 33.68
C ASP A 136 3.10 7.07 32.35
N ILE A 137 3.26 6.38 31.19
CA ILE A 137 2.96 6.97 29.88
C ILE A 137 1.44 7.09 29.72
N LYS A 138 0.93 8.31 29.59
CA LYS A 138 -0.50 8.63 29.45
C LYS A 138 -0.81 9.54 28.25
N ASP A 139 0.18 10.31 27.81
CA ASP A 139 0.08 11.32 26.76
C ASP A 139 1.48 11.70 26.25
N GLU A 140 1.55 12.67 25.34
CA GLU A 140 2.80 13.18 24.77
C GLU A 140 3.74 13.76 25.84
N ALA A 141 3.19 14.45 26.84
CA ALA A 141 4.01 15.10 27.88
C ALA A 141 4.75 14.07 28.76
N THR A 142 4.15 12.91 28.97
CA THR A 142 4.67 11.81 29.78
C THR A 142 5.70 10.94 29.06
N LEU A 143 6.03 11.26 27.80
CA LEU A 143 7.13 10.67 27.06
C LEU A 143 8.51 11.23 27.47
N ALA A 144 8.54 12.27 28.32
CA ALA A 144 9.80 12.82 28.86
C ALA A 144 10.60 11.74 29.60
N GLY A 145 11.91 11.65 29.31
CA GLY A 145 12.83 10.65 29.88
C GLY A 145 12.67 9.24 29.29
N LYS A 146 11.81 9.02 28.32
CA LYS A 146 11.57 7.72 27.67
C LYS A 146 12.37 7.59 26.37
N VAL A 147 12.63 6.34 25.99
CA VAL A 147 13.10 6.01 24.64
C VAL A 147 11.88 5.87 23.73
N VAL A 148 11.68 6.87 22.87
CA VAL A 148 10.50 6.96 21.99
C VAL A 148 10.89 6.67 20.56
N ALA A 149 10.03 5.97 19.83
CA ALA A 149 10.30 5.62 18.44
C ALA A 149 9.13 5.99 17.50
N THR A 150 9.48 6.19 16.23
CA THR A 150 8.55 6.26 15.10
C THR A 150 9.21 5.72 13.84
N GLN A 151 8.47 5.63 12.72
CA GLN A 151 9.04 5.29 11.43
C GLN A 151 9.74 6.52 10.84
N SER A 152 10.89 6.29 10.16
CA SER A 152 11.61 7.29 9.37
C SER A 152 11.01 7.42 7.97
N GLY A 153 11.32 8.53 7.31
CA GLY A 153 10.94 8.73 5.91
C GLY A 153 9.96 9.87 5.66
N GLY A 154 9.88 10.84 6.59
CA GLY A 154 9.06 12.04 6.43
C GLY A 154 7.57 11.74 6.53
N GLY A 155 7.17 10.85 7.46
CA GLY A 155 5.78 10.67 7.87
C GLY A 155 5.27 11.88 8.62
N THR A 156 3.93 12.07 8.65
CA THR A 156 3.31 13.21 9.36
C THR A 156 3.74 13.28 10.81
N ILE A 157 3.78 12.13 11.50
CA ILE A 157 4.16 12.09 12.91
C ILE A 157 5.66 12.33 13.12
N GLU A 158 6.52 11.83 12.22
CA GLU A 158 7.96 12.13 12.27
C GLU A 158 8.21 13.62 12.05
N ASP A 159 7.63 14.23 11.00
CA ASP A 159 7.74 15.67 10.73
C ASP A 159 7.22 16.52 11.92
N TYR A 160 6.12 16.08 12.56
CA TYR A 160 5.59 16.75 13.75
C TYR A 160 6.56 16.71 14.93
N LEU A 161 7.09 15.53 15.27
CA LEU A 161 8.01 15.34 16.38
C LEU A 161 9.35 16.05 16.12
N ASP A 162 9.90 15.97 14.90
CA ASP A 162 11.12 16.70 14.51
C ASP A 162 10.94 18.22 14.60
N GLY A 163 9.73 18.70 14.31
CA GLY A 163 9.38 20.11 14.45
C GLY A 163 9.14 20.59 15.90
N LYS A 164 9.26 19.69 16.90
CA LYS A 164 8.98 19.94 18.31
C LYS A 164 10.20 19.65 19.23
N PRO A 165 11.33 20.37 19.06
CA PRO A 165 12.52 20.14 19.87
C PRO A 165 12.27 20.32 21.37
N GLU A 166 11.27 21.13 21.77
CA GLU A 166 10.85 21.28 23.16
C GLU A 166 10.16 20.03 23.75
N VAL A 167 9.69 19.12 22.88
CA VAL A 167 9.13 17.81 23.25
C VAL A 167 10.21 16.73 23.14
N THR A 168 10.76 16.56 21.93
CA THR A 168 11.72 15.50 21.66
C THR A 168 13.05 15.66 22.41
N GLY A 169 13.45 16.90 22.71
CA GLY A 169 14.62 17.17 23.56
C GLY A 169 14.46 16.72 25.01
N LYS A 170 13.23 16.40 25.46
CA LYS A 170 12.97 15.79 26.78
C LYS A 170 12.98 14.27 26.76
N PHE A 171 12.94 13.65 25.59
CA PHE A 171 13.07 12.20 25.47
C PHE A 171 14.46 11.77 25.92
N LYS A 172 14.58 10.57 26.48
CA LYS A 172 15.89 9.97 26.73
C LYS A 172 16.63 9.69 25.41
N GLU A 173 15.86 9.26 24.41
CA GLU A 173 16.33 9.00 23.06
C GLU A 173 15.13 9.05 22.12
N PHE A 174 15.29 9.61 20.91
CA PHE A 174 14.32 9.53 19.84
C PHE A 174 14.85 8.66 18.72
N LYS A 175 14.26 7.46 18.56
CA LYS A 175 14.67 6.47 17.55
C LYS A 175 13.78 6.50 16.33
N LYS A 176 14.39 6.35 15.17
CA LYS A 176 13.70 6.26 13.89
C LYS A 176 13.99 4.91 13.25
N TYR A 177 12.93 4.17 12.93
CA TYR A 177 12.99 2.84 12.35
C TYR A 177 12.62 2.90 10.87
N ALA A 178 13.16 2.00 10.06
CA ALA A 178 12.78 1.90 8.65
C ALA A 178 11.30 1.49 8.49
N ASP A 179 10.80 0.68 9.44
CA ASP A 179 9.41 0.21 9.49
C ASP A 179 8.89 0.07 10.92
N TYR A 180 7.55 0.12 11.10
CA TYR A 180 6.93 0.00 12.43
C TYR A 180 7.01 -1.40 13.01
N MET A 181 7.08 -2.46 12.20
CA MET A 181 7.15 -3.83 12.72
C MET A 181 8.43 -4.04 13.51
N SER A 182 9.54 -3.52 13.00
CA SER A 182 10.83 -3.51 13.72
C SER A 182 10.76 -2.70 15.02
N ALA A 183 10.09 -1.55 15.01
CA ALA A 183 9.88 -0.74 16.21
C ALA A 183 9.03 -1.48 17.26
N PHE A 184 7.95 -2.15 16.86
CA PHE A 184 7.11 -2.93 17.78
C PHE A 184 7.84 -4.13 18.36
N MET A 185 8.68 -4.82 17.58
CA MET A 185 9.53 -5.88 18.11
C MET A 185 10.50 -5.38 19.19
N ASP A 186 11.09 -4.20 19.00
CA ASP A 186 11.95 -3.59 20.01
C ASP A 186 11.16 -3.11 21.23
N LEU A 187 9.92 -2.66 21.02
CA LEU A 187 9.01 -2.29 22.11
C LEU A 187 8.64 -3.51 22.97
N GLU A 188 8.27 -4.64 22.36
CA GLU A 188 7.97 -5.90 23.08
C GLU A 188 9.18 -6.38 23.89
N ASN A 189 10.38 -6.27 23.31
CA ASN A 189 11.62 -6.67 23.95
C ASN A 189 12.11 -5.67 25.03
N GLY A 190 11.44 -4.52 25.18
CA GLY A 190 11.81 -3.48 26.16
C GLY A 190 13.08 -2.71 25.82
N ARG A 191 13.48 -2.67 24.55
CA ARG A 191 14.60 -1.86 24.06
C ARG A 191 14.22 -0.41 23.85
N ILE A 192 12.91 -0.15 23.70
CA ILE A 192 12.28 1.17 23.67
C ILE A 192 11.07 1.18 24.60
N ASP A 193 10.62 2.36 24.99
CA ASP A 193 9.55 2.55 25.97
C ASP A 193 8.20 2.83 25.32
N ALA A 194 8.21 3.47 24.14
CA ALA A 194 7.01 3.85 23.41
C ALA A 194 7.26 3.91 21.90
N VAL A 195 6.21 3.60 21.13
CA VAL A 195 6.11 3.88 19.70
C VAL A 195 4.97 4.85 19.48
N VAL A 196 5.20 5.92 18.74
CA VAL A 196 4.15 6.83 18.24
C VAL A 196 3.94 6.53 16.77
N CYS A 197 2.76 6.07 16.41
CA CYS A 197 2.46 5.67 15.04
C CYS A 197 0.97 5.82 14.70
N ASP A 198 0.65 5.56 13.44
CA ASP A 198 -0.71 5.44 12.94
C ASP A 198 -1.51 4.44 13.78
N GLU A 199 -2.65 4.87 14.29
CA GLU A 199 -3.50 4.03 15.15
C GLU A 199 -3.84 2.70 14.49
N ILE A 200 -4.15 2.73 13.19
CA ILE A 200 -4.57 1.55 12.45
C ILE A 200 -3.48 0.47 12.40
N ILE A 201 -2.22 0.88 12.27
CA ILE A 201 -1.06 -0.01 12.21
C ILE A 201 -0.84 -0.68 13.56
N GLY A 202 -0.78 0.11 14.62
CA GLY A 202 -0.55 -0.42 15.96
C GLY A 202 -1.69 -1.32 16.47
N ARG A 203 -2.95 -0.95 16.18
CA ARG A 203 -4.09 -1.80 16.54
C ARG A 203 -4.11 -3.11 15.76
N TYR A 204 -3.72 -3.10 14.48
CA TYR A 204 -3.56 -4.34 13.72
C TYR A 204 -2.46 -5.22 14.32
N TYR A 205 -1.31 -4.62 14.69
CA TYR A 205 -0.25 -5.36 15.37
C TYR A 205 -0.75 -5.99 16.68
N MET A 206 -1.47 -5.26 17.52
CA MET A 206 -2.08 -5.78 18.76
C MET A 206 -3.05 -6.94 18.51
N GLN A 207 -3.82 -6.90 17.42
CA GLN A 207 -4.72 -8.00 17.04
C GLN A 207 -3.94 -9.28 16.70
N LYS A 208 -2.79 -9.15 16.05
CA LYS A 208 -1.93 -10.28 15.66
C LYS A 208 -1.05 -10.78 16.81
N HIS A 209 -0.75 -9.90 17.75
CA HIS A 209 0.12 -10.16 18.92
C HIS A 209 -0.65 -9.85 20.22
N PRO A 210 -1.64 -10.67 20.59
CA PRO A 210 -2.49 -10.38 21.74
C PRO A 210 -1.67 -10.28 23.04
N ASN A 211 -2.04 -9.32 23.88
CA ASN A 211 -1.40 -9.07 25.19
C ASN A 211 0.07 -8.64 25.14
N LYS A 212 0.56 -8.17 24.00
CA LYS A 212 1.94 -7.68 23.86
C LYS A 212 2.07 -6.19 24.04
N LEU A 213 1.11 -5.44 23.52
CA LEU A 213 1.09 -3.99 23.54
C LEU A 213 -0.20 -3.45 24.18
N GLU A 214 -0.11 -2.22 24.65
CA GLU A 214 -1.25 -1.40 25.09
C GLU A 214 -1.26 -0.10 24.29
N ALA A 215 -2.43 0.30 23.79
CA ALA A 215 -2.65 1.57 23.12
C ALA A 215 -3.02 2.64 24.15
N ILE A 216 -2.41 3.80 24.10
CA ILE A 216 -2.80 5.01 24.82
C ILE A 216 -3.67 5.80 23.85
N ASP A 217 -4.98 5.81 24.11
CA ASP A 217 -5.99 6.38 23.21
C ASP A 217 -6.06 7.93 23.33
N VAL A 218 -4.90 8.55 23.09
CA VAL A 218 -4.73 10.01 23.05
C VAL A 218 -4.01 10.34 21.75
N THR A 219 -4.59 11.25 20.97
CA THR A 219 -3.98 11.70 19.71
C THR A 219 -2.72 12.51 19.99
N VAL A 220 -1.63 12.14 19.29
CA VAL A 220 -0.36 12.86 19.26
C VAL A 220 -0.23 13.60 17.95
N GLY A 221 0.04 14.89 17.99
CA GLY A 221 0.19 15.70 16.79
C GLY A 221 -1.10 15.93 16.00
N PRO A 222 -0.99 16.32 14.73
CA PRO A 222 -2.13 16.58 13.86
C PRO A 222 -2.79 15.30 13.38
N SER A 223 -4.12 15.30 13.27
CA SER A 223 -4.82 14.27 12.48
C SER A 223 -4.51 14.43 11.00
N ALA A 224 -4.48 13.33 10.27
CA ALA A 224 -4.19 13.26 8.86
C ALA A 224 -5.30 12.52 8.09
N GLN A 225 -5.16 12.48 6.78
CA GLN A 225 -6.03 11.72 5.88
C GLN A 225 -5.18 11.01 4.84
N PHE A 226 -5.48 9.75 4.56
CA PHE A 226 -4.79 9.01 3.52
C PHE A 226 -5.35 9.32 2.13
N GLY A 227 -4.44 9.44 1.17
CA GLY A 227 -4.74 9.59 -0.24
C GLY A 227 -3.75 8.86 -1.11
N VAL A 228 -4.09 8.71 -2.39
CA VAL A 228 -3.19 8.16 -3.40
C VAL A 228 -2.34 9.30 -3.96
N GLY A 229 -1.03 9.10 -4.03
CA GLY A 229 -0.08 10.08 -4.54
C GLY A 229 0.33 9.79 -5.98
N PHE A 230 0.40 10.84 -6.80
CA PHE A 230 0.77 10.79 -8.23
C PHE A 230 1.84 11.84 -8.53
N ARG A 231 2.55 11.67 -9.65
CA ARG A 231 3.40 12.76 -10.16
C ARG A 231 2.58 14.03 -10.34
N LYS A 232 3.22 15.16 -10.12
CA LYS A 232 2.53 16.47 -10.12
C LYS A 232 1.84 16.80 -11.45
N ASP A 233 2.35 16.28 -12.53
CA ASP A 233 1.89 16.48 -13.90
C ASP A 233 0.98 15.35 -14.43
N ASP A 234 0.87 14.21 -13.70
CA ASP A 234 0.07 13.06 -14.11
C ASP A 234 -1.41 13.18 -13.67
N LYS A 235 -2.07 14.23 -14.14
CA LYS A 235 -3.48 14.47 -13.87
C LYS A 235 -4.38 13.38 -14.44
N GLU A 236 -4.00 12.82 -15.60
CA GLU A 236 -4.81 11.80 -16.27
C GLU A 236 -4.95 10.54 -15.42
N LEU A 237 -3.83 10.01 -14.91
CA LEU A 237 -3.87 8.83 -14.04
C LEU A 237 -4.61 9.13 -12.74
N ARG A 238 -4.33 10.30 -12.12
CA ARG A 238 -5.02 10.73 -10.90
C ARG A 238 -6.54 10.77 -11.09
N ASP A 239 -7.03 11.38 -12.16
CA ASP A 239 -8.46 11.54 -12.41
C ASP A 239 -9.14 10.18 -12.69
N LYS A 240 -8.45 9.28 -13.40
CA LYS A 240 -8.94 7.91 -13.62
C LYS A 240 -9.05 7.14 -12.31
N VAL A 241 -8.02 7.18 -11.46
CA VAL A 241 -8.03 6.49 -10.15
C VAL A 241 -9.07 7.14 -9.23
N GLN A 242 -9.19 8.48 -9.21
CA GLN A 242 -10.21 9.17 -8.45
C GLN A 242 -11.61 8.72 -8.83
N LYS A 243 -11.90 8.67 -10.13
CA LYS A 243 -13.19 8.18 -10.61
C LYS A 243 -13.46 6.74 -10.16
N ALA A 244 -12.46 5.86 -10.21
CA ALA A 244 -12.60 4.49 -9.73
C ALA A 244 -12.89 4.44 -8.22
N LEU A 245 -12.22 5.26 -7.40
CA LEU A 245 -12.49 5.37 -5.96
C LEU A 245 -13.92 5.86 -5.69
N ASP A 246 -14.41 6.85 -6.45
CA ASP A 246 -15.78 7.37 -6.31
C ASP A 246 -16.82 6.31 -6.68
N GLU A 247 -16.59 5.54 -7.74
CA GLU A 247 -17.43 4.41 -8.13
C GLU A 247 -17.44 3.32 -7.06
N MET A 248 -16.28 2.94 -6.51
CA MET A 248 -16.16 1.95 -5.43
C MET A 248 -16.87 2.42 -4.14
N ARG A 249 -16.84 3.71 -3.84
CA ARG A 249 -17.58 4.29 -2.71
C ARG A 249 -19.10 4.22 -2.98
N LYS A 250 -19.52 4.56 -4.20
CA LYS A 250 -20.93 4.59 -4.58
C LYS A 250 -21.59 3.20 -4.62
N ASP A 251 -20.88 2.18 -5.11
CA ASP A 251 -21.41 0.81 -5.25
C ASP A 251 -21.15 -0.08 -4.03
N GLY A 252 -20.52 0.46 -2.98
CA GLY A 252 -20.23 -0.25 -1.73
C GLY A 252 -19.02 -1.17 -1.77
N THR A 253 -18.25 -1.21 -2.87
CA THR A 253 -17.04 -2.04 -2.97
C THR A 253 -15.98 -1.60 -1.97
N MET A 254 -15.80 -0.28 -1.80
CA MET A 254 -14.86 0.28 -0.83
C MET A 254 -15.21 -0.13 0.61
N ALA A 255 -16.50 -0.06 0.97
CA ALA A 255 -16.97 -0.51 2.29
C ALA A 255 -16.72 -2.01 2.51
N LYS A 256 -16.99 -2.86 1.52
CA LYS A 256 -16.72 -4.31 1.61
C LYS A 256 -15.24 -4.63 1.79
N ILE A 257 -14.35 -3.91 1.10
CA ILE A 257 -12.90 -4.06 1.28
C ILE A 257 -12.50 -3.60 2.69
N SER A 258 -13.07 -2.50 3.18
CA SER A 258 -12.84 -2.03 4.55
C SER A 258 -13.31 -3.06 5.60
N GLU A 259 -14.51 -3.60 5.45
CA GLU A 259 -15.04 -4.63 6.34
C GLU A 259 -14.17 -5.90 6.37
N LYS A 260 -13.63 -6.31 5.21
CA LYS A 260 -12.69 -7.46 5.11
C LYS A 260 -11.46 -7.27 5.99
N TRP A 261 -10.90 -6.06 6.03
CA TRP A 261 -9.62 -5.79 6.70
C TRP A 261 -9.78 -5.31 8.15
N PHE A 262 -10.86 -4.58 8.43
CA PHE A 262 -11.06 -3.88 9.71
C PHE A 262 -12.29 -4.34 10.48
N GLY A 263 -13.14 -5.18 9.88
CA GLY A 263 -14.41 -5.60 10.47
C GLY A 263 -15.51 -4.52 10.44
N ALA A 264 -15.22 -3.34 9.88
CA ALA A 264 -16.13 -2.22 9.74
C ALA A 264 -15.76 -1.33 8.56
N ASP A 265 -16.71 -0.52 8.07
CA ASP A 265 -16.42 0.53 7.09
C ASP A 265 -15.83 1.77 7.79
N ILE A 266 -14.51 1.94 7.69
CA ILE A 266 -13.76 3.10 8.21
C ILE A 266 -13.34 4.09 7.11
N THR A 267 -13.89 3.94 5.90
CA THR A 267 -13.60 4.82 4.75
C THR A 267 -14.50 6.04 4.67
N LYS A 268 -15.37 6.22 5.66
CA LYS A 268 -16.22 7.41 5.76
C LYS A 268 -15.37 8.60 6.17
N ILE A 269 -15.33 9.60 5.30
CA ILE A 269 -14.63 10.85 5.55
C ILE A 269 -15.65 11.87 6.05
N ASP A 270 -15.40 12.42 7.22
CA ASP A 270 -16.18 13.57 7.70
C ASP A 270 -15.89 14.77 6.79
N LYS A 271 -16.92 15.25 6.11
CA LYS A 271 -16.81 16.50 5.36
C LYS A 271 -16.63 17.62 6.37
N LYS A 272 -15.44 18.23 6.36
CA LYS A 272 -15.17 19.46 7.12
C LYS A 272 -15.96 20.63 6.55
#